data_314e691c36e69c9e76007d43fc3f4ec2
#
_entry.id   314e691c36e69c9e76007d43fc3f4ec2
#
_cell.length_a   1.000
_cell.length_b   1.000
_cell.length_c   1.000
_cell.angle_alpha   90.00
_cell.angle_beta   90.00
_cell.angle_gamma   90.00
#
_symmetry.space_group_name_H-M   'P 1'
#
loop_
_entity.id
_entity.type
_entity.pdbx_description
1 polymer ?
#
loop_
_entity_poly.entity_id
_entity_poly.type
_entity_poly.pdbx_seq_one_letter_code
_entity_poly.pdbx_strand_id
1 'polypeptide(L)'
;MSESPHLRFFPYEEPYPNQREAMDRIANALDRGQDVLFEGAPGTGKTLSALVPALEHAREHDRTVVITTNVHQQMRQFVEDARAITAEEPIRAVVFKGKSSMCHIDVDYQECQTLRDTTRELVETESEVRELEARQRELLAESREGDAGAAE
;
A
#
# COMPACT_ATOMS: atom_id res chain seq x y z
N MET A 1 12.64 -3.56 36.03
CA MET A 1 12.79 -2.63 34.90
C MET A 1 11.62 -2.97 33.98
N SER A 2 10.71 -2.03 33.76
CA SER A 2 9.60 -2.27 32.84
C SER A 2 10.16 -2.42 31.44
N GLU A 3 9.85 -3.49 30.78
CA GLU A 3 10.25 -3.74 29.40
C GLU A 3 9.50 -2.73 28.51
N SER A 4 10.22 -2.02 27.63
CA SER A 4 9.62 -0.98 26.77
C SER A 4 8.60 -1.63 25.84
N PRO A 5 7.34 -1.17 25.78
CA PRO A 5 6.26 -1.83 25.03
C PRO A 5 6.58 -2.07 23.55
N HIS A 6 7.28 -1.14 22.93
CA HIS A 6 7.66 -1.22 21.50
C HIS A 6 8.60 -2.41 21.20
N LEU A 7 9.31 -2.96 22.19
CA LEU A 7 10.21 -4.09 21.97
C LEU A 7 9.52 -5.37 21.50
N ARG A 8 8.21 -5.48 21.65
CA ARG A 8 7.45 -6.60 21.05
C ARG A 8 7.53 -6.67 19.53
N PHE A 9 7.81 -5.54 18.88
CA PHE A 9 8.05 -5.49 17.43
C PHE A 9 9.51 -5.66 17.04
N PHE A 10 10.40 -5.88 18.00
CA PHE A 10 11.82 -6.06 17.72
C PHE A 10 12.09 -7.54 17.35
N PRO A 11 12.52 -7.85 16.11
CA PRO A 11 12.53 -9.22 15.59
C PRO A 11 13.78 -10.03 15.97
N TYR A 12 14.64 -9.52 16.84
CA TYR A 12 15.86 -10.19 17.26
C TYR A 12 15.92 -10.31 18.78
N GLU A 13 16.76 -11.19 19.32
CA GLU A 13 16.86 -11.43 20.76
C GLU A 13 17.20 -10.17 21.54
N GLU A 14 18.17 -9.38 21.08
CA GLU A 14 18.59 -8.15 21.77
C GLU A 14 18.92 -7.02 20.79
N PRO A 15 18.45 -5.79 21.04
CA PRO A 15 18.91 -4.62 20.33
C PRO A 15 20.35 -4.25 20.70
N TYR A 16 21.07 -3.64 19.79
CA TYR A 16 22.34 -3.00 20.13
C TYR A 16 22.13 -1.95 21.23
N PRO A 17 23.13 -1.72 22.11
CA PRO A 17 22.97 -0.80 23.26
C PRO A 17 22.45 0.59 22.85
N ASN A 18 23.03 1.19 21.84
CA ASN A 18 22.62 2.51 21.32
C ASN A 18 21.28 2.46 20.58
N GLN A 19 20.91 1.30 20.03
CA GLN A 19 19.65 1.10 19.33
C GLN A 19 18.45 1.14 20.27
N ARG A 20 18.58 0.53 21.45
CA ARG A 20 17.55 0.57 22.49
C ARG A 20 17.30 2.01 22.95
N GLU A 21 18.35 2.74 23.26
CA GLU A 21 18.23 4.16 23.64
C GLU A 21 17.56 5.00 22.54
N ALA A 22 17.92 4.78 21.29
CA ALA A 22 17.30 5.47 20.15
C ALA A 22 15.81 5.15 20.03
N MET A 23 15.40 3.89 20.17
CA MET A 23 14.00 3.48 20.17
C MET A 23 13.21 4.14 21.29
N ASP A 24 13.73 4.15 22.52
CA ASP A 24 13.07 4.79 23.65
C ASP A 24 12.90 6.31 23.45
N ARG A 25 13.90 6.99 22.89
CA ARG A 25 13.82 8.41 22.58
C ARG A 25 12.81 8.71 21.48
N ILE A 26 12.74 7.87 20.43
CA ILE A 26 11.80 8.02 19.33
C ILE A 26 10.38 7.77 19.84
N ALA A 27 10.13 6.73 20.63
CA ALA A 27 8.84 6.46 21.22
C ALA A 27 8.35 7.67 22.05
N ASN A 28 9.19 8.17 22.96
CA ASN A 28 8.86 9.35 23.76
C ASN A 28 8.56 10.62 22.94
N ALA A 29 9.22 10.79 21.81
CA ALA A 29 8.96 11.93 20.92
C ALA A 29 7.62 11.77 20.18
N LEU A 30 7.32 10.58 19.69
CA LEU A 30 6.03 10.26 19.04
C LEU A 30 4.86 10.49 20.00
N ASP A 31 4.97 10.04 21.25
CA ASP A 31 3.93 10.24 22.27
C ASP A 31 3.67 11.72 22.59
N ARG A 32 4.68 12.56 22.42
CA ARG A 32 4.57 14.01 22.57
C ARG A 32 4.16 14.73 21.30
N GLY A 33 3.94 14.02 20.19
CA GLY A 33 3.63 14.61 18.89
C GLY A 33 4.78 15.44 18.31
N GLN A 34 6.03 15.03 18.59
CA GLN A 34 7.23 15.74 18.15
C GLN A 34 7.82 15.08 16.91
N ASP A 35 8.42 15.90 16.05
CA ASP A 35 9.23 15.44 14.94
C ASP A 35 10.60 14.94 15.45
N VAL A 36 11.13 13.89 14.80
CA VAL A 36 12.42 13.31 15.16
C VAL A 36 13.36 13.36 13.96
N LEU A 37 14.48 14.02 14.14
CA LEU A 37 15.62 13.92 13.23
C LEU A 37 16.65 12.98 13.85
N PHE A 38 16.89 11.85 13.19
CA PHE A 38 17.76 10.78 13.69
C PHE A 38 18.91 10.51 12.74
N GLU A 39 20.14 10.67 13.22
CA GLU A 39 21.36 10.32 12.51
C GLU A 39 22.09 9.19 13.22
N GLY A 40 22.62 8.26 12.46
CA GLY A 40 23.40 7.13 12.96
C GLY A 40 24.37 6.61 11.91
N ALA A 41 25.48 6.04 12.34
CA ALA A 41 26.46 5.42 11.46
C ALA A 41 25.86 4.26 10.65
N PRO A 42 26.41 3.88 9.49
CA PRO A 42 26.05 2.66 8.78
C PRO A 42 26.15 1.42 9.69
N GLY A 43 25.18 0.50 9.59
CA GLY A 43 25.19 -0.75 10.38
C GLY A 43 24.72 -0.64 11.83
N THR A 44 24.28 0.52 12.31
CA THR A 44 23.81 0.71 13.69
C THR A 44 22.33 0.35 13.91
N GLY A 45 21.66 -0.27 12.94
CA GLY A 45 20.25 -0.68 13.07
C GLY A 45 19.24 0.45 12.99
N LYS A 46 19.57 1.57 12.33
CA LYS A 46 18.69 2.76 12.20
C LYS A 46 17.27 2.44 11.77
N THR A 47 17.12 1.53 10.81
CA THR A 47 15.81 1.16 10.25
C THR A 47 14.90 0.64 11.34
N LEU A 48 15.32 -0.34 12.11
CA LEU A 48 14.56 -0.90 13.22
C LEU A 48 14.40 0.10 14.38
N SER A 49 15.42 0.93 14.63
CA SER A 49 15.32 1.98 15.66
C SER A 49 14.17 2.96 15.40
N ALA A 50 13.84 3.22 14.14
CA ALA A 50 12.71 4.06 13.77
C ALA A 50 11.40 3.27 13.59
N LEU A 51 11.47 2.09 12.97
CA LEU A 51 10.29 1.30 12.60
C LEU A 51 9.58 0.71 13.82
N VAL A 52 10.34 0.16 14.77
CA VAL A 52 9.79 -0.52 15.95
C VAL A 52 8.91 0.41 16.80
N PRO A 53 9.38 1.57 17.27
CA PRO A 53 8.54 2.49 18.04
C PRO A 53 7.41 3.11 17.18
N ALA A 54 7.62 3.30 15.87
CA ALA A 54 6.56 3.80 15.00
C ALA A 54 5.40 2.79 14.84
N LEU A 55 5.69 1.49 14.77
CA LEU A 55 4.67 0.44 14.71
C LEU A 55 3.89 0.34 16.01
N GLU A 56 4.57 0.43 17.17
CA GLU A 56 3.90 0.46 18.46
C GLU A 56 2.95 1.64 18.58
N HIS A 57 3.45 2.85 18.31
CA HIS A 57 2.63 4.07 18.33
C HIS A 57 1.45 3.99 17.35
N ALA A 58 1.66 3.45 16.14
CA ALA A 58 0.60 3.28 15.16
C ALA A 58 -0.48 2.30 15.64
N ARG A 59 -0.08 1.21 16.29
CA ARG A 59 -1.02 0.21 16.85
C ARG A 59 -1.84 0.79 18.01
N GLU A 60 -1.22 1.52 18.90
CA GLU A 60 -1.90 2.11 20.06
C GLU A 60 -2.91 3.20 19.64
N HIS A 61 -2.63 3.93 18.57
CA HIS A 61 -3.43 5.07 18.14
C HIS A 61 -4.27 4.82 16.88
N ASP A 62 -4.38 3.56 16.41
CA ASP A 62 -5.06 3.17 15.16
C ASP A 62 -4.58 3.99 13.96
N ARG A 63 -3.27 4.05 13.77
CA ARG A 63 -2.61 4.80 12.71
C ARG A 63 -1.87 3.90 11.74
N THR A 64 -1.46 4.47 10.62
CA THR A 64 -0.65 3.80 9.61
C THR A 64 0.74 4.42 9.56
N VAL A 65 1.76 3.58 9.54
CA VAL A 65 3.15 4.02 9.29
C VAL A 65 3.37 4.12 7.79
N VAL A 66 3.77 5.30 7.32
CA VAL A 66 4.14 5.52 5.92
C VAL A 66 5.64 5.76 5.84
N ILE A 67 6.32 4.92 5.06
CA ILE A 67 7.77 5.00 4.87
C ILE A 67 8.05 5.43 3.45
N THR A 68 8.82 6.50 3.28
CA THR A 68 9.26 6.97 1.97
C THR A 68 10.77 6.84 1.84
N THR A 69 11.22 6.36 0.70
CA THR A 69 12.64 6.26 0.36
C THR A 69 12.84 6.45 -1.14
N ASN A 70 13.95 7.05 -1.52
CA ASN A 70 14.35 7.21 -2.92
C ASN A 70 15.33 6.11 -3.38
N VAL A 71 15.65 5.14 -2.52
CA VAL A 71 16.62 4.07 -2.78
C VAL A 71 15.97 2.70 -2.73
N HIS A 72 15.97 1.98 -3.84
CA HIS A 72 15.38 0.64 -3.93
C HIS A 72 15.99 -0.37 -2.95
N GLN A 73 17.28 -0.24 -2.64
CA GLN A 73 17.93 -1.12 -1.67
C GLN A 73 17.40 -0.90 -0.25
N GLN A 74 17.15 0.36 0.15
CA GLN A 74 16.52 0.65 1.44
C GLN A 74 15.10 0.11 1.51
N MET A 75 14.35 0.22 0.44
CA MET A 75 12.99 -0.35 0.39
C MET A 75 13.00 -1.87 0.59
N ARG A 76 13.97 -2.59 0.00
CA ARG A 76 14.13 -4.04 0.24
C ARG A 76 14.43 -4.32 1.69
N GLN A 77 15.30 -3.55 2.32
CA GLN A 77 15.60 -3.68 3.75
C GLN A 77 14.36 -3.51 4.62
N PHE A 78 13.53 -2.49 4.37
CA PHE A 78 12.26 -2.32 5.09
C PHE A 78 11.31 -3.52 4.91
N VAL A 79 11.28 -4.13 3.74
CA VAL A 79 10.46 -5.33 3.49
C VAL A 79 10.98 -6.53 4.27
N GLU A 80 12.29 -6.71 4.34
CA GLU A 80 12.94 -7.78 5.09
C GLU A 80 12.70 -7.61 6.59
N ASP A 81 12.90 -6.40 7.11
CA ASP A 81 12.63 -6.07 8.51
C ASP A 81 11.14 -6.26 8.86
N ALA A 82 10.22 -5.82 7.99
CA ALA A 82 8.77 -6.04 8.18
C ALA A 82 8.39 -7.53 8.20
N ARG A 83 9.03 -8.35 7.36
CA ARG A 83 8.83 -9.81 7.39
C ARG A 83 9.33 -10.44 8.68
N ALA A 84 10.50 -10.02 9.15
CA ALA A 84 11.05 -10.50 10.41
C ALA A 84 10.12 -10.11 11.59
N ILE A 85 9.62 -8.88 11.62
CA ILE A 85 8.65 -8.42 12.62
C ILE A 85 7.36 -9.24 12.56
N THR A 86 6.86 -9.55 11.36
CA THR A 86 5.60 -10.31 11.18
C THR A 86 5.67 -11.73 11.76
N ALA A 87 6.86 -12.29 11.91
CA ALA A 87 7.05 -13.58 12.54
C ALA A 87 6.76 -13.55 14.06
N GLU A 88 7.00 -12.42 14.71
CA GLU A 88 6.79 -12.22 16.15
C GLU A 88 5.46 -11.53 16.43
N GLU A 89 5.15 -10.45 15.71
CA GLU A 89 3.93 -9.64 15.87
C GLU A 89 3.23 -9.42 14.52
N PRO A 90 1.93 -9.73 14.39
CA PRO A 90 1.23 -9.62 13.11
C PRO A 90 1.10 -8.17 12.66
N ILE A 91 1.71 -7.85 11.54
CA ILE A 91 1.58 -6.55 10.85
C ILE A 91 1.16 -6.77 9.40
N ARG A 92 0.50 -5.77 8.80
CA ARG A 92 0.22 -5.74 7.37
C ARG A 92 1.04 -4.65 6.72
N ALA A 93 1.82 -5.00 5.71
CA ALA A 93 2.64 -4.07 4.97
C ALA A 93 2.36 -4.16 3.47
N VAL A 94 2.32 -3.02 2.79
CA VAL A 94 2.16 -2.90 1.34
C VAL A 94 3.30 -2.06 0.80
N VAL A 95 3.86 -2.48 -0.32
CA VAL A 95 4.97 -1.78 -0.96
C VAL A 95 4.53 -1.24 -2.30
N PHE A 96 4.71 0.05 -2.50
CA PHE A 96 4.50 0.71 -3.78
C PHE A 96 5.83 1.08 -4.42
N LYS A 97 5.97 0.76 -5.68
CA LYS A 97 7.11 1.18 -6.52
C LYS A 97 6.62 2.07 -7.63
N GLY A 98 7.55 2.77 -8.27
CA GLY A 98 7.25 3.51 -9.50
C GLY A 98 6.72 2.60 -10.60
N LYS A 99 5.91 3.14 -11.50
CA LYS A 99 5.25 2.42 -12.59
C LYS A 99 6.22 1.54 -13.40
N SER A 100 7.40 2.05 -13.73
CA SER A 100 8.43 1.32 -14.48
C SER A 100 8.93 0.04 -13.77
N SER A 101 8.80 -0.02 -12.44
CA SER A 101 9.23 -1.17 -11.65
C SER A 101 8.10 -2.14 -11.28
N MET A 102 6.84 -1.77 -11.57
CA MET A 102 5.64 -2.58 -11.26
C MET A 102 4.88 -3.03 -12.50
N CYS A 103 5.09 -2.37 -13.63
CA CYS A 103 4.45 -2.73 -14.87
C CYS A 103 5.12 -3.98 -15.47
N HIS A 104 4.33 -4.97 -15.85
CA HIS A 104 4.80 -6.19 -16.52
C HIS A 104 4.92 -6.02 -18.05
N ILE A 105 4.43 -4.90 -18.57
CA ILE A 105 4.50 -4.58 -20.00
C ILE A 105 5.74 -3.73 -20.20
N ASP A 106 6.68 -4.25 -20.97
CA ASP A 106 7.92 -3.54 -21.32
C ASP A 106 7.65 -2.60 -22.50
N VAL A 107 7.07 -1.45 -22.21
CA VAL A 107 6.72 -0.40 -23.17
C VAL A 107 7.22 0.94 -22.67
N ASP A 108 7.57 1.83 -23.58
CA ASP A 108 7.96 3.17 -23.23
C ASP A 108 6.77 4.03 -22.71
N TYR A 109 7.04 5.27 -22.35
CA TYR A 109 6.02 6.16 -21.78
C TYR A 109 4.92 6.50 -22.81
N GLN A 110 5.28 6.71 -24.06
CA GLN A 110 4.33 7.08 -25.14
C GLN A 110 3.45 5.88 -25.51
N GLU A 111 4.05 4.72 -25.71
CA GLU A 111 3.33 3.48 -25.96
C GLU A 111 2.37 3.14 -24.79
N CYS A 112 2.81 3.34 -23.57
CA CYS A 112 1.95 3.13 -22.42
C CYS A 112 0.78 4.12 -22.35
N GLN A 113 0.96 5.36 -22.76
CA GLN A 113 -0.14 6.31 -22.88
C GLN A 113 -1.13 5.88 -23.95
N THR A 114 -0.64 5.53 -25.12
CA THR A 114 -1.46 5.05 -26.24
C THR A 114 -2.30 3.83 -25.83
N LEU A 115 -1.68 2.82 -25.22
CA LEU A 115 -2.39 1.63 -24.72
C LEU A 115 -3.49 1.98 -23.73
N ARG A 116 -3.23 2.92 -22.84
CA ARG A 116 -4.20 3.35 -21.83
C ARG A 116 -5.38 4.10 -22.43
N ASP A 117 -5.10 4.97 -23.39
CA ASP A 117 -6.15 5.76 -24.07
C ASP A 117 -7.01 4.85 -24.97
N THR A 118 -6.39 3.95 -25.73
CA THR A 118 -7.10 2.95 -26.53
C THR A 118 -7.96 2.00 -25.66
N THR A 119 -7.44 1.59 -24.49
CA THR A 119 -8.22 0.77 -23.56
C THR A 119 -9.44 1.51 -23.02
N ARG A 120 -9.31 2.83 -22.76
CA ARG A 120 -10.44 3.65 -22.32
C ARG A 120 -11.49 3.75 -23.42
N GLU A 121 -11.10 4.07 -24.64
CA GLU A 121 -12.01 4.14 -25.79
C GLU A 121 -12.74 2.80 -26.02
N LEU A 122 -12.02 1.68 -25.88
CA LEU A 122 -12.61 0.36 -26.03
C LEU A 122 -13.69 0.11 -24.96
N VAL A 123 -13.41 0.42 -23.71
CA VAL A 123 -14.36 0.24 -22.60
C VAL A 123 -15.60 1.13 -22.77
N GLU A 124 -15.41 2.39 -23.20
CA GLU A 124 -16.49 3.31 -23.49
C GLU A 124 -17.37 2.77 -24.63
N THR A 125 -16.77 2.33 -25.74
CA THR A 125 -17.47 1.74 -26.88
C THR A 125 -18.23 0.46 -26.49
N GLU A 126 -17.62 -0.43 -25.72
CA GLU A 126 -18.29 -1.63 -25.23
C GLU A 126 -19.50 -1.31 -24.33
N SER A 127 -19.41 -0.26 -23.51
CA SER A 127 -20.50 0.19 -22.68
C SER A 127 -21.69 0.70 -23.53
N GLU A 128 -21.40 1.54 -24.54
CA GLU A 128 -22.40 2.03 -25.47
C GLU A 128 -23.10 0.89 -26.25
N VAL A 129 -22.32 -0.08 -26.72
CA VAL A 129 -22.87 -1.26 -27.41
C VAL A 129 -23.83 -2.03 -26.49
N ARG A 130 -23.47 -2.27 -25.23
CA ARG A 130 -24.34 -2.95 -24.26
C ARG A 130 -25.63 -2.19 -24.00
N GLU A 131 -25.55 -0.86 -23.90
CA GLU A 131 -26.75 -0.02 -23.72
C GLU A 131 -27.68 -0.09 -24.95
N LEU A 132 -27.11 -0.03 -26.15
CA LEU A 132 -27.89 -0.15 -27.40
C LEU A 132 -28.52 -1.53 -27.54
N GLU A 133 -27.82 -2.60 -27.19
CA GLU A 133 -28.36 -3.97 -27.18
C GLU A 133 -29.50 -4.14 -26.16
N ALA A 134 -29.35 -3.51 -25.00
CA ALA A 134 -30.42 -3.53 -23.98
C ALA A 134 -31.64 -2.80 -24.48
N ARG A 135 -31.46 -1.62 -25.07
CA ARG A 135 -32.59 -0.83 -25.66
C ARG A 135 -33.26 -1.55 -26.81
N GLN A 136 -32.48 -2.19 -27.67
CA GLN A 136 -33.01 -3.01 -28.76
C GLN A 136 -33.92 -4.16 -28.23
N ARG A 137 -33.43 -4.82 -27.16
CA ARG A 137 -34.25 -5.91 -26.51
C ARG A 137 -35.55 -5.39 -25.94
N GLU A 138 -35.56 -4.24 -25.30
CA GLU A 138 -36.78 -3.60 -24.80
C GLU A 138 -37.77 -3.29 -25.93
N LEU A 139 -37.33 -2.65 -26.99
CA LEU A 139 -38.16 -2.30 -28.15
C LEU A 139 -38.77 -3.54 -28.83
N LEU A 140 -37.98 -4.61 -28.94
CA LEU A 140 -38.47 -5.87 -29.49
C LEU A 140 -39.52 -6.56 -28.58
N ALA A 141 -39.38 -6.41 -27.26
CA ALA A 141 -40.37 -6.91 -26.32
C ALA A 141 -41.67 -6.11 -26.39
N GLU A 142 -41.60 -4.78 -26.40
CA GLU A 142 -42.73 -3.88 -26.56
C GLU A 142 -43.50 -4.14 -27.88
N SER A 143 -42.79 -4.37 -28.99
CA SER A 143 -43.39 -4.69 -30.29
C SER A 143 -44.17 -6.02 -30.29
N ARG A 144 -43.66 -7.03 -29.59
CA ARG A 144 -44.34 -8.34 -29.46
C ARG A 144 -45.58 -8.29 -28.59
N GLU A 145 -45.56 -7.47 -27.53
CA GLU A 145 -46.75 -7.26 -26.69
C GLU A 145 -47.85 -6.47 -27.41
N GLY A 146 -47.44 -5.47 -28.23
CA GLY A 146 -48.37 -4.70 -29.05
C GLY A 146 -49.09 -5.54 -30.12
N ASP A 147 -48.39 -6.46 -30.77
CA ASP A 147 -48.97 -7.38 -31.76
C ASP A 147 -49.89 -8.41 -31.14
N ALA A 148 -49.63 -8.85 -29.93
CA ALA A 148 -50.47 -9.80 -29.22
C ALA A 148 -51.81 -9.18 -28.76
N GLY A 149 -51.84 -7.87 -28.45
CA GLY A 149 -53.06 -7.13 -28.06
C GLY A 149 -53.95 -6.68 -29.23
N ALA A 150 -53.43 -6.75 -30.47
CA ALA A 150 -54.21 -6.39 -31.68
C ALA A 150 -54.92 -7.58 -32.34
N ALA A 151 -54.77 -8.79 -31.81
CA ALA A 151 -55.33 -10.03 -32.34
C ALA A 151 -56.56 -10.53 -31.54
N GLU A 152 -57.04 -9.77 -30.54
CA GLU A 152 -58.31 -9.96 -29.84
C GLU A 152 -59.38 -8.96 -30.40
#